data_b7071fb5cab53ef73f0bae002af67efb
#
_entry.id   b7071fb5cab53ef73f0bae002af67efb
#
_cell.length_a   1.000
_cell.length_b   1.000
_cell.length_c   1.000
_cell.angle_alpha   90.00
_cell.angle_beta   90.00
_cell.angle_gamma   90.00
#
_symmetry.space_group_name_H-M   'P 1'
#
loop_
_entity.id
_entity.type
_entity.pdbx_description
1 polymer ?
#
loop_
_entity_poly.entity_id
_entity_poly.type
_entity_poly.pdbx_seq_one_letter_code
_entity_poly.pdbx_strand_id
1 'polypeptide(L)'
;MAQDIDDIKDMMAKSQFKESKVAIDKYMSTPKNAENSDAWYLKGRIYNSLSYDNTTPESDVYNLRNEAFAAFQKYQQLDPKDLWMKLENFESYLNLYGGLYDLGAKFYNAKSYDASLNAFKKANEIKDFILSKKYEFNQVKLYPLDTALVLNAAVAAVQAKKMDEAIIFYRKLTDANVGGKDYEEVYEFLADHYSKKNDEASLM
;
A
#
# COMPACT_ATOMS: atom_id res chain seq x y z
N MET A 1 -13.22 -20.29 -26.53
CA MET A 1 -11.97 -19.78 -27.09
C MET A 1 -11.06 -19.39 -25.93
N ALA A 2 -9.78 -19.70 -26.00
CA ALA A 2 -8.82 -19.13 -25.06
C ALA A 2 -8.74 -17.61 -25.34
N GLN A 3 -8.92 -16.82 -24.32
CA GLN A 3 -8.88 -15.36 -24.43
C GLN A 3 -7.41 -14.96 -24.66
N ASP A 4 -7.13 -14.19 -25.70
CA ASP A 4 -5.78 -13.70 -25.97
C ASP A 4 -5.48 -12.51 -25.05
N ILE A 5 -4.21 -12.29 -24.74
CA ILE A 5 -3.75 -11.16 -23.93
C ILE A 5 -4.08 -9.82 -24.59
N ASP A 6 -4.11 -9.76 -25.91
CA ASP A 6 -4.45 -8.56 -26.66
C ASP A 6 -5.94 -8.21 -26.55
N ASP A 7 -6.83 -9.21 -26.53
CA ASP A 7 -8.25 -8.99 -26.22
C ASP A 7 -8.43 -8.35 -24.83
N ILE A 8 -7.62 -8.76 -23.84
CA ILE A 8 -7.66 -8.21 -22.49
C ILE A 8 -7.17 -6.77 -22.44
N LYS A 9 -6.11 -6.45 -23.18
CA LYS A 9 -5.62 -5.07 -23.35
C LYS A 9 -6.68 -4.17 -23.95
N ASP A 10 -7.41 -4.67 -24.96
CA ASP A 10 -8.50 -3.94 -25.60
C ASP A 10 -9.66 -3.67 -24.64
N MET A 11 -10.04 -4.64 -23.81
CA MET A 11 -11.04 -4.45 -22.75
C MET A 11 -10.61 -3.37 -21.76
N MET A 12 -9.34 -3.42 -21.32
CA MET A 12 -8.78 -2.43 -20.42
C MET A 12 -8.78 -1.03 -21.02
N ALA A 13 -8.40 -0.90 -22.31
CA ALA A 13 -8.42 0.37 -23.04
C ALA A 13 -9.84 0.97 -23.14
N LYS A 14 -10.86 0.12 -23.15
CA LYS A 14 -12.28 0.52 -23.12
C LYS A 14 -12.82 0.73 -21.70
N SER A 15 -11.96 0.73 -20.67
CA SER A 15 -12.33 0.85 -19.25
C SER A 15 -13.29 -0.24 -18.75
N GLN A 16 -13.30 -1.41 -19.39
CA GLN A 16 -14.08 -2.58 -18.99
C GLN A 16 -13.30 -3.36 -17.89
N PHE A 17 -13.06 -2.71 -16.75
CA PHE A 17 -12.13 -3.22 -15.73
C PHE A 17 -12.62 -4.52 -15.07
N LYS A 18 -13.92 -4.68 -14.86
CA LYS A 18 -14.49 -5.90 -14.25
C LYS A 18 -14.34 -7.10 -15.17
N GLU A 19 -14.67 -6.91 -16.45
CA GLU A 19 -14.50 -7.92 -17.49
C GLU A 19 -13.04 -8.26 -17.70
N SER A 20 -12.17 -7.23 -17.73
CA SER A 20 -10.71 -7.40 -17.84
C SER A 20 -10.16 -8.22 -16.67
N LYS A 21 -10.66 -7.99 -15.44
CA LYS A 21 -10.26 -8.77 -14.26
C LYS A 21 -10.60 -10.25 -14.43
N VAL A 22 -11.83 -10.56 -14.81
CA VAL A 22 -12.25 -11.96 -15.03
C VAL A 22 -11.41 -12.61 -16.13
N ALA A 23 -11.14 -11.86 -17.19
CA ALA A 23 -10.38 -12.32 -18.33
C ALA A 23 -8.92 -12.60 -18.00
N ILE A 24 -8.22 -11.68 -17.31
CA ILE A 24 -6.82 -11.86 -16.93
C ILE A 24 -6.65 -13.00 -15.92
N ASP A 25 -7.55 -13.13 -14.95
CA ASP A 25 -7.50 -14.21 -13.96
C ASP A 25 -7.65 -15.57 -14.64
N LYS A 26 -8.58 -15.68 -15.59
CA LYS A 26 -8.76 -16.88 -16.41
C LYS A 26 -7.55 -17.16 -17.30
N TYR A 27 -6.98 -16.16 -17.95
CA TYR A 27 -5.78 -16.30 -18.78
C TYR A 27 -4.63 -16.85 -17.96
N MET A 28 -4.39 -16.30 -16.77
CA MET A 28 -3.30 -16.67 -15.88
C MET A 28 -3.50 -18.00 -15.14
N SER A 29 -4.70 -18.56 -15.16
CA SER A 29 -4.94 -19.92 -14.59
C SER A 29 -4.21 -21.03 -15.35
N THR A 30 -3.72 -20.76 -16.57
CA THR A 30 -2.89 -21.67 -17.35
C THR A 30 -1.43 -21.51 -16.93
N PRO A 31 -0.71 -22.55 -16.48
CA PRO A 31 0.66 -22.44 -15.98
C PRO A 31 1.63 -21.71 -16.92
N LYS A 32 1.56 -21.98 -18.21
CA LYS A 32 2.40 -21.31 -19.21
C LYS A 32 2.20 -19.79 -19.24
N ASN A 33 0.95 -19.33 -19.06
CA ASN A 33 0.61 -17.91 -19.08
C ASN A 33 1.02 -17.20 -17.78
N ALA A 34 1.11 -17.94 -16.67
CA ALA A 34 1.59 -17.44 -15.38
C ALA A 34 3.12 -17.13 -15.39
N GLU A 35 3.85 -17.56 -16.41
CA GLU A 35 5.26 -17.21 -16.64
C GLU A 35 5.42 -15.97 -17.52
N ASN A 36 4.32 -15.44 -18.08
CA ASN A 36 4.35 -14.27 -18.95
C ASN A 36 4.42 -12.97 -18.09
N SER A 37 5.52 -12.25 -18.18
CA SER A 37 5.72 -10.98 -17.47
C SER A 37 4.68 -9.94 -17.84
N ASP A 38 4.33 -9.80 -19.13
CA ASP A 38 3.34 -8.83 -19.60
C ASP A 38 1.95 -9.09 -18.98
N ALA A 39 1.60 -10.36 -18.77
CA ALA A 39 0.34 -10.71 -18.12
C ALA A 39 0.30 -10.25 -16.65
N TRP A 40 1.42 -10.34 -15.93
CA TRP A 40 1.52 -9.84 -14.57
C TRP A 40 1.45 -8.31 -14.51
N TYR A 41 2.13 -7.62 -15.42
CA TYR A 41 2.01 -6.17 -15.53
C TYR A 41 0.56 -5.75 -15.80
N LEU A 42 -0.08 -6.41 -16.80
CA LEU A 42 -1.47 -6.13 -17.17
C LEU A 42 -2.43 -6.43 -16.00
N LYS A 43 -2.23 -7.53 -15.28
CA LYS A 43 -2.99 -7.84 -14.06
C LYS A 43 -2.86 -6.71 -13.04
N GLY A 44 -1.66 -6.25 -12.76
CA GLY A 44 -1.42 -5.14 -11.83
C GLY A 44 -2.18 -3.88 -12.26
N ARG A 45 -2.12 -3.52 -13.55
CA ARG A 45 -2.83 -2.36 -14.11
C ARG A 45 -4.35 -2.49 -13.99
N ILE A 46 -4.90 -3.64 -14.34
CA ILE A 46 -6.35 -3.90 -14.26
C ILE A 46 -6.84 -3.79 -12.82
N TYR A 47 -6.17 -4.45 -11.87
CA TYR A 47 -6.56 -4.45 -10.47
C TYR A 47 -6.43 -3.07 -9.84
N ASN A 48 -5.36 -2.32 -10.17
CA ASN A 48 -5.21 -0.96 -9.73
C ASN A 48 -6.32 -0.06 -10.30
N SER A 49 -6.59 -0.11 -11.61
CA SER A 49 -7.66 0.68 -12.23
C SER A 49 -9.03 0.34 -11.64
N LEU A 50 -9.33 -0.94 -11.43
CA LEU A 50 -10.59 -1.37 -10.82
C LEU A 50 -10.74 -0.83 -9.39
N SER A 51 -9.64 -0.68 -8.65
CA SER A 51 -9.66 -0.12 -7.29
C SER A 51 -10.09 1.35 -7.23
N TYR A 52 -10.05 2.06 -8.35
CA TYR A 52 -10.51 3.44 -8.51
C TYR A 52 -11.86 3.56 -9.20
N ASP A 53 -12.44 2.45 -9.66
CA ASP A 53 -13.76 2.45 -10.28
C ASP A 53 -14.84 2.73 -9.24
N ASN A 54 -15.67 3.75 -9.50
CA ASN A 54 -16.74 4.18 -8.58
C ASN A 54 -17.78 3.09 -8.30
N THR A 55 -17.83 2.04 -9.12
CA THR A 55 -18.75 0.91 -8.93
C THR A 55 -18.13 -0.22 -8.13
N THR A 56 -16.86 -0.10 -7.71
CA THR A 56 -16.17 -1.07 -6.86
C THR A 56 -16.57 -0.86 -5.41
N PRO A 57 -17.05 -1.90 -4.71
CA PRO A 57 -17.33 -1.82 -3.29
C PRO A 57 -16.07 -1.43 -2.51
N GLU A 58 -16.20 -0.52 -1.55
CA GLU A 58 -15.07 -0.06 -0.74
C GLU A 58 -14.37 -1.20 0.02
N SER A 59 -15.13 -2.20 0.42
CA SER A 59 -14.61 -3.43 1.05
C SER A 59 -13.57 -4.16 0.18
N ASP A 60 -13.64 -4.01 -1.13
CA ASP A 60 -12.79 -4.73 -2.07
C ASP A 60 -11.53 -3.95 -2.44
N VAL A 61 -11.56 -2.61 -2.27
CA VAL A 61 -10.49 -1.70 -2.71
C VAL A 61 -9.13 -2.07 -2.12
N TYR A 62 -9.07 -2.37 -0.82
CA TYR A 62 -7.83 -2.77 -0.15
C TYR A 62 -7.22 -4.02 -0.78
N ASN A 63 -8.04 -5.05 -1.00
CA ASN A 63 -7.59 -6.31 -1.59
C ASN A 63 -7.14 -6.14 -3.04
N LEU A 64 -7.88 -5.34 -3.83
CA LEU A 64 -7.50 -5.05 -5.22
C LEU A 64 -6.14 -4.36 -5.30
N ARG A 65 -5.85 -3.40 -4.42
CA ARG A 65 -4.55 -2.72 -4.37
C ARG A 65 -3.41 -3.63 -3.92
N ASN A 66 -3.67 -4.53 -2.98
CA ASN A 66 -2.70 -5.53 -2.57
C ASN A 66 -2.36 -6.50 -3.70
N GLU A 67 -3.38 -7.01 -4.39
CA GLU A 67 -3.21 -7.88 -5.56
C GLU A 67 -2.47 -7.16 -6.70
N ALA A 68 -2.79 -5.88 -6.94
CA ALA A 68 -2.08 -5.08 -7.93
C ALA A 68 -0.59 -4.95 -7.59
N PHE A 69 -0.27 -4.64 -6.34
CA PHE A 69 1.12 -4.55 -5.89
C PHE A 69 1.86 -5.88 -6.03
N ALA A 70 1.25 -6.98 -5.59
CA ALA A 70 1.83 -8.31 -5.74
C ALA A 70 2.06 -8.68 -7.22
N ALA A 71 1.12 -8.32 -8.10
CA ALA A 71 1.25 -8.54 -9.53
C ALA A 71 2.42 -7.75 -10.13
N PHE A 72 2.60 -6.49 -9.76
CA PHE A 72 3.75 -5.69 -10.19
C PHE A 72 5.08 -6.21 -9.66
N GLN A 73 5.12 -6.69 -8.42
CA GLN A 73 6.33 -7.34 -7.88
C GLN A 73 6.67 -8.61 -8.67
N LYS A 74 5.66 -9.41 -9.04
CA LYS A 74 5.86 -10.61 -9.85
C LYS A 74 6.32 -10.28 -11.27
N TYR A 75 5.72 -9.26 -11.89
CA TYR A 75 6.19 -8.73 -13.17
C TYR A 75 7.69 -8.40 -13.11
N GLN A 76 8.14 -7.63 -12.12
CA GLN A 76 9.53 -7.23 -11.99
C GLN A 76 10.48 -8.42 -11.77
N GLN A 77 10.03 -9.48 -11.08
CA GLN A 77 10.82 -10.71 -10.94
C GLN A 77 11.04 -11.41 -12.29
N LEU A 78 10.03 -11.39 -13.17
CA LEU A 78 10.07 -12.04 -14.49
C LEU A 78 10.72 -11.16 -15.55
N ASP A 79 10.60 -9.84 -15.45
CA ASP A 79 11.28 -8.86 -16.30
C ASP A 79 12.14 -7.90 -15.46
N PRO A 80 13.42 -8.28 -15.15
CA PRO A 80 14.32 -7.41 -14.39
C PRO A 80 14.66 -6.09 -15.09
N LYS A 81 14.39 -5.96 -16.41
CA LYS A 81 14.58 -4.70 -17.14
C LYS A 81 13.51 -3.66 -16.78
N ASP A 82 12.38 -4.13 -16.24
CA ASP A 82 11.28 -3.30 -15.72
C ASP A 82 10.75 -2.29 -16.75
N LEU A 83 10.62 -2.80 -18.00
CA LEU A 83 10.42 -1.94 -19.17
C LEU A 83 9.08 -1.17 -19.09
N TRP A 84 7.99 -1.87 -18.79
CA TRP A 84 6.67 -1.25 -18.73
C TRP A 84 6.53 -0.23 -17.60
N MET A 85 7.11 -0.53 -16.43
CA MET A 85 7.11 0.40 -15.31
C MET A 85 7.95 1.65 -15.61
N LYS A 86 9.08 1.50 -16.30
CA LYS A 86 9.88 2.66 -16.76
C LYS A 86 9.13 3.52 -17.76
N LEU A 87 8.38 2.92 -18.67
CA LEU A 87 7.58 3.67 -19.66
C LEU A 87 6.49 4.50 -19.01
N GLU A 88 5.93 4.07 -17.89
CA GLU A 88 4.95 4.84 -17.11
C GLU A 88 5.58 5.66 -15.97
N ASN A 89 6.91 5.80 -15.92
CA ASN A 89 7.65 6.46 -14.83
C ASN A 89 7.27 5.91 -13.44
N PHE A 90 7.02 4.61 -13.31
CA PHE A 90 6.62 3.93 -12.07
C PHE A 90 5.35 4.49 -11.41
N GLU A 91 4.52 5.19 -12.18
CA GLU A 91 3.32 5.89 -11.68
C GLU A 91 2.33 4.96 -10.98
N SER A 92 2.22 3.71 -11.44
CA SER A 92 1.37 2.71 -10.78
C SER A 92 1.76 2.44 -9.32
N TYR A 93 3.04 2.44 -8.98
CA TYR A 93 3.47 2.29 -7.58
C TYR A 93 3.12 3.52 -6.75
N LEU A 94 3.30 4.73 -7.31
CA LEU A 94 2.95 5.96 -6.62
C LEU A 94 1.44 6.07 -6.38
N ASN A 95 0.64 5.66 -7.37
CA ASN A 95 -0.81 5.60 -7.25
C ASN A 95 -1.27 4.61 -6.16
N LEU A 96 -0.63 3.44 -6.06
CA LEU A 96 -0.92 2.48 -5.01
C LEU A 96 -0.58 3.03 -3.62
N TYR A 97 0.59 3.65 -3.48
CA TYR A 97 1.01 4.29 -2.23
C TYR A 97 0.01 5.36 -1.78
N GLY A 98 -0.27 6.35 -2.64
CA GLY A 98 -1.21 7.43 -2.34
C GLY A 98 -2.63 6.92 -2.09
N GLY A 99 -3.10 6.03 -2.95
CA GLY A 99 -4.43 5.45 -2.80
C GLY A 99 -4.63 4.65 -1.51
N LEU A 100 -3.61 3.92 -1.04
CA LEU A 100 -3.68 3.22 0.25
C LEU A 100 -3.60 4.18 1.43
N TYR A 101 -2.86 5.29 1.31
CA TYR A 101 -2.87 6.35 2.30
C TYR A 101 -4.27 6.95 2.45
N ASP A 102 -4.90 7.33 1.33
CA ASP A 102 -6.26 7.89 1.32
C ASP A 102 -7.29 6.91 1.85
N LEU A 103 -7.16 5.62 1.50
CA LEU A 103 -8.02 4.56 2.02
C LEU A 103 -7.88 4.40 3.53
N GLY A 104 -6.64 4.49 4.05
CA GLY A 104 -6.36 4.47 5.48
C GLY A 104 -7.06 5.61 6.22
N ALA A 105 -6.98 6.84 5.69
CA ALA A 105 -7.68 8.00 6.23
C ALA A 105 -9.21 7.83 6.18
N LYS A 106 -9.73 7.29 5.09
CA LYS A 106 -11.16 7.02 4.93
C LYS A 106 -11.67 6.00 5.95
N PHE A 107 -10.96 4.90 6.13
CA PHE A 107 -11.27 3.89 7.15
C PHE A 107 -11.18 4.45 8.57
N TYR A 108 -10.21 5.31 8.84
CA TYR A 108 -10.09 5.97 10.13
C TYR A 108 -11.33 6.81 10.45
N ASN A 109 -11.77 7.64 9.50
CA ASN A 109 -12.96 8.45 9.63
C ASN A 109 -14.26 7.62 9.81
N ALA A 110 -14.28 6.43 9.19
CA ALA A 110 -15.36 5.45 9.37
C ALA A 110 -15.23 4.63 10.66
N LYS A 111 -14.23 4.92 11.51
CA LYS A 111 -13.91 4.18 12.75
C LYS A 111 -13.56 2.71 12.54
N SER A 112 -13.20 2.34 11.33
CA SER A 112 -12.69 1.00 10.96
C SER A 112 -11.18 0.95 11.19
N TYR A 113 -10.75 1.09 12.45
CA TYR A 113 -9.36 1.36 12.82
C TYR A 113 -8.38 0.24 12.42
N ASP A 114 -8.78 -1.03 12.52
CA ASP A 114 -7.94 -2.14 12.04
C ASP A 114 -7.70 -2.08 10.53
N ALA A 115 -8.74 -1.78 9.75
CA ALA A 115 -8.61 -1.60 8.30
C ALA A 115 -7.76 -0.38 7.96
N SER A 116 -7.93 0.72 8.70
CA SER A 116 -7.11 1.93 8.59
C SER A 116 -5.62 1.63 8.81
N LEU A 117 -5.29 0.99 9.92
CA LEU A 117 -3.92 0.60 10.24
C LEU A 117 -3.32 -0.28 9.14
N ASN A 118 -4.07 -1.28 8.66
CA ASN A 118 -3.59 -2.17 7.60
C ASN A 118 -3.32 -1.40 6.29
N ALA A 119 -4.17 -0.44 5.94
CA ALA A 119 -3.97 0.38 4.75
C ALA A 119 -2.73 1.28 4.88
N PHE A 120 -2.50 1.94 6.01
CA PHE A 120 -1.30 2.73 6.26
C PHE A 120 -0.03 1.87 6.29
N LYS A 121 -0.07 0.69 6.88
CA LYS A 121 1.06 -0.27 6.87
C LYS A 121 1.42 -0.68 5.45
N LYS A 122 0.42 -0.97 4.61
CA LYS A 122 0.66 -1.34 3.22
C LYS A 122 1.17 -0.15 2.39
N ALA A 123 0.67 1.06 2.62
CA ALA A 123 1.22 2.26 2.00
C ALA A 123 2.71 2.43 2.35
N ASN A 124 3.09 2.25 3.63
CA ASN A 124 4.49 2.31 4.04
C ASN A 124 5.35 1.21 3.39
N GLU A 125 4.85 -0.02 3.27
CA GLU A 125 5.53 -1.11 2.57
C GLU A 125 5.83 -0.75 1.11
N ILE A 126 4.84 -0.19 0.40
CA ILE A 126 5.01 0.24 -0.99
C ILE A 126 6.00 1.38 -1.10
N LYS A 127 5.93 2.38 -0.21
CA LYS A 127 6.92 3.47 -0.16
C LYS A 127 8.33 2.93 0.05
N ASP A 128 8.51 2.02 1.01
CA ASP A 128 9.82 1.43 1.29
C ASP A 128 10.33 0.59 0.11
N PHE A 129 9.43 -0.12 -0.59
CA PHE A 129 9.76 -0.80 -1.84
C PHE A 129 10.25 0.18 -2.91
N ILE A 130 9.52 1.26 -3.17
CA ILE A 130 9.89 2.30 -4.14
C ILE A 130 11.29 2.84 -3.83
N LEU A 131 11.56 3.19 -2.58
CA LEU A 131 12.85 3.71 -2.14
C LEU A 131 13.97 2.68 -2.27
N SER A 132 13.71 1.41 -1.98
CA SER A 132 14.69 0.32 -2.11
C SER A 132 15.12 0.10 -3.55
N LYS A 133 14.23 0.37 -4.50
CA LYS A 133 14.47 0.30 -5.94
C LYS A 133 15.07 1.57 -6.52
N LYS A 134 15.13 2.65 -5.73
CA LYS A 134 15.62 3.98 -6.15
C LYS A 134 14.82 4.53 -7.34
N TYR A 135 13.50 4.28 -7.36
CA TYR A 135 12.63 4.86 -8.36
C TYR A 135 12.49 6.36 -8.11
N GLU A 136 12.64 7.14 -9.17
CA GLU A 136 12.55 8.60 -9.13
C GLU A 136 11.31 9.07 -9.89
N PHE A 137 10.66 10.10 -9.35
CA PHE A 137 9.48 10.71 -9.94
C PHE A 137 9.74 12.18 -10.21
N ASN A 138 9.28 12.68 -11.36
CA ASN A 138 9.59 14.06 -11.80
C ASN A 138 9.10 15.15 -10.85
N GLN A 139 8.01 14.91 -10.10
CA GLN A 139 7.36 15.94 -9.29
C GLN A 139 7.13 15.52 -7.83
N VAL A 140 7.44 14.29 -7.48
CA VAL A 140 7.19 13.75 -6.13
C VAL A 140 8.49 13.23 -5.55
N LYS A 141 8.87 13.75 -4.40
CA LYS A 141 10.00 13.24 -3.63
C LYS A 141 9.48 12.44 -2.44
N LEU A 142 9.79 11.16 -2.42
CA LEU A 142 9.53 10.30 -1.27
C LEU A 142 10.72 10.34 -0.30
N TYR A 143 10.42 10.38 0.98
CA TYR A 143 11.41 10.37 2.05
C TYR A 143 11.40 9.04 2.78
N PRO A 144 12.54 8.57 3.31
CA PRO A 144 12.61 7.34 4.10
C PRO A 144 11.62 7.34 5.27
N LEU A 145 11.51 8.47 5.96
CA LEU A 145 10.50 8.69 6.98
C LEU A 145 9.42 9.64 6.44
N ASP A 146 8.24 9.09 6.16
CA ASP A 146 7.02 9.86 5.96
C ASP A 146 6.35 10.03 7.32
N THR A 147 6.57 11.19 7.94
CA THR A 147 6.12 11.45 9.31
C THR A 147 4.61 11.44 9.44
N ALA A 148 3.89 11.93 8.43
CA ALA A 148 2.42 11.94 8.43
C ALA A 148 1.86 10.52 8.34
N LEU A 149 2.39 9.69 7.43
CA LEU A 149 1.98 8.29 7.30
C LEU A 149 2.25 7.51 8.58
N VAL A 150 3.44 7.70 9.17
CA VAL A 150 3.84 6.99 10.40
C VAL A 150 2.98 7.43 11.59
N LEU A 151 2.69 8.73 11.71
CA LEU A 151 1.81 9.25 12.75
C LEU A 151 0.38 8.69 12.60
N ASN A 152 -0.17 8.72 11.39
CA ASN A 152 -1.52 8.20 11.12
C ASN A 152 -1.61 6.69 11.41
N ALA A 153 -0.57 5.92 11.09
CA ALA A 153 -0.51 4.50 11.42
C ALA A 153 -0.48 4.27 12.94
N ALA A 154 0.29 5.07 13.68
CA ALA A 154 0.36 5.00 15.14
C ALA A 154 -1.00 5.31 15.78
N VAL A 155 -1.64 6.41 15.36
CA VAL A 155 -2.95 6.82 15.87
C VAL A 155 -4.02 5.77 15.55
N ALA A 156 -4.02 5.21 14.33
CA ALA A 156 -4.91 4.11 13.97
C ALA A 156 -4.68 2.87 14.85
N ALA A 157 -3.42 2.54 15.16
CA ALA A 157 -3.08 1.43 16.04
C ALA A 157 -3.59 1.63 17.48
N VAL A 158 -3.46 2.85 18.03
CA VAL A 158 -4.02 3.20 19.35
C VAL A 158 -5.54 2.99 19.35
N GLN A 159 -6.23 3.50 18.36
CA GLN A 159 -7.69 3.37 18.24
C GLN A 159 -8.12 1.90 18.04
N ALA A 160 -7.32 1.11 17.34
CA ALA A 160 -7.51 -0.34 17.16
C ALA A 160 -7.11 -1.15 18.41
N LYS A 161 -6.66 -0.50 19.49
CA LYS A 161 -6.15 -1.13 20.73
C LYS A 161 -4.94 -2.06 20.49
N LYS A 162 -4.16 -1.79 19.45
CA LYS A 162 -2.92 -2.50 19.11
C LYS A 162 -1.71 -1.73 19.63
N MET A 163 -1.57 -1.70 20.94
CA MET A 163 -0.64 -0.84 21.64
C MET A 163 0.83 -1.09 21.24
N ASP A 164 1.22 -2.33 21.07
CA ASP A 164 2.59 -2.68 20.66
C ASP A 164 2.91 -2.11 19.25
N GLU A 165 1.97 -2.18 18.33
CA GLU A 165 2.14 -1.60 17.00
C GLU A 165 2.20 -0.06 17.07
N ALA A 166 1.37 0.57 17.90
CA ALA A 166 1.40 2.02 18.10
C ALA A 166 2.78 2.50 18.60
N ILE A 167 3.35 1.79 19.59
CA ILE A 167 4.67 2.09 20.15
C ILE A 167 5.75 1.99 19.06
N ILE A 168 5.71 0.96 18.20
CA ILE A 168 6.66 0.80 17.12
C ILE A 168 6.62 2.01 16.16
N PHE A 169 5.44 2.49 15.81
CA PHE A 169 5.31 3.66 14.94
C PHE A 169 5.71 4.95 15.63
N TYR A 170 5.28 5.18 16.87
CA TYR A 170 5.67 6.37 17.63
C TYR A 170 7.19 6.44 17.85
N ARG A 171 7.84 5.31 18.13
CA ARG A 171 9.30 5.26 18.22
C ARG A 171 10.01 5.65 16.94
N LYS A 172 9.50 5.29 15.77
CA LYS A 172 10.09 5.76 14.51
C LYS A 172 10.17 7.29 14.42
N LEU A 173 9.18 8.00 14.97
CA LEU A 173 9.17 9.46 15.00
C LEU A 173 10.16 10.01 16.04
N THR A 174 10.14 9.47 17.25
CA THR A 174 11.01 9.96 18.32
C THR A 174 12.48 9.61 18.12
N ASP A 175 12.80 8.42 17.61
CA ASP A 175 14.16 7.99 17.27
C ASP A 175 14.76 8.86 16.14
N ALA A 176 13.91 9.41 15.26
CA ALA A 176 14.28 10.37 14.23
C ALA A 176 14.27 11.83 14.72
N ASN A 177 14.01 12.08 16.00
CA ASN A 177 13.90 13.41 16.62
C ASN A 177 12.87 14.32 15.90
N VAL A 178 11.76 13.76 15.43
CA VAL A 178 10.68 14.53 14.81
C VAL A 178 10.03 15.38 15.90
N GLY A 179 10.13 16.69 15.78
CA GLY A 179 9.60 17.66 16.73
C GLY A 179 8.52 18.55 16.15
N GLY A 180 7.96 19.42 16.99
CA GLY A 180 6.92 20.37 16.65
C GLY A 180 5.60 20.03 17.35
N LYS A 181 4.69 21.00 17.36
CA LYS A 181 3.45 20.94 18.12
C LYS A 181 2.60 19.71 17.81
N ASP A 182 2.61 19.26 16.56
CA ASP A 182 1.82 18.11 16.11
C ASP A 182 2.36 16.77 16.62
N TYR A 183 3.56 16.76 17.23
CA TYR A 183 4.23 15.55 17.73
C TYR A 183 4.43 15.54 19.25
N GLU A 184 4.02 16.58 19.96
CA GLU A 184 4.16 16.65 21.45
C GLU A 184 3.46 15.45 22.10
N GLU A 185 2.24 15.13 21.68
CA GLU A 185 1.46 14.01 22.19
C GLU A 185 2.15 12.63 21.99
N VAL A 186 3.02 12.50 20.97
CA VAL A 186 3.78 11.27 20.70
C VAL A 186 4.77 11.00 21.82
N TYR A 187 5.49 12.06 22.23
CA TYR A 187 6.48 11.95 23.32
C TYR A 187 5.81 11.73 24.67
N GLU A 188 4.72 12.43 24.94
CA GLU A 188 3.92 12.25 26.15
C GLU A 188 3.36 10.82 26.27
N PHE A 189 2.81 10.29 25.17
CA PHE A 189 2.29 8.93 25.09
C PHE A 189 3.37 7.88 25.43
N LEU A 190 4.55 7.99 24.84
CA LEU A 190 5.65 7.05 25.10
C LEU A 190 6.18 7.19 26.53
N ALA A 191 6.30 8.42 27.05
CA ALA A 191 6.72 8.65 28.42
C ALA A 191 5.76 8.01 29.43
N ASP A 192 4.44 8.20 29.26
CA ASP A 192 3.41 7.57 30.08
C ASP A 192 3.46 6.03 30.00
N HIS A 193 3.57 5.50 28.79
CA HIS A 193 3.66 4.06 28.57
C HIS A 193 4.86 3.43 29.31
N TYR A 194 6.05 4.02 29.19
CA TYR A 194 7.26 3.46 29.82
C TYR A 194 7.29 3.69 31.33
N SER A 195 6.72 4.80 31.83
CA SER A 195 6.56 5.03 33.26
C SER A 195 5.71 3.93 33.92
N LYS A 196 4.55 3.65 33.37
CA LYS A 196 3.65 2.59 33.85
C LYS A 196 4.31 1.21 33.85
N LYS A 197 5.04 0.89 32.78
CA LYS A 197 5.75 -0.39 32.67
C LYS A 197 6.88 -0.54 33.74
N ASN A 198 7.57 0.55 34.06
CA ASN A 198 8.60 0.54 35.09
C ASN A 198 7.97 0.41 36.49
N ASP A 199 6.85 1.04 36.76
CA ASP A 199 6.13 0.92 38.02
C ASP A 199 5.64 -0.52 38.24
N GLU A 200 5.10 -1.18 37.18
CA GLU A 200 4.72 -2.60 37.26
C GLU A 200 5.92 -3.51 37.53
N ALA A 201 7.08 -3.27 36.89
CA ALA A 201 8.30 -4.05 37.14
C ALA A 201 8.89 -3.82 38.52
N SER A 202 8.59 -2.69 39.17
CA SER A 202 9.03 -2.37 40.53
C SER A 202 8.16 -3.01 41.62
N LEU A 203 6.96 -3.47 41.24
CA LEU A 203 5.99 -4.12 42.13
C LEU A 203 6.08 -5.66 42.15
N MET A 204 6.90 -6.26 41.26
CA MET A 204 7.17 -7.70 41.19
C MET A 204 8.50 -8.05 41.85
#